data_c445eba68f677b04ffe7dad8b1919f17
#
_entry.id   c445eba68f677b04ffe7dad8b1919f17
#
_cell.length_a   1.000
_cell.length_b   1.000
_cell.length_c   1.000
_cell.angle_alpha   90.00
_cell.angle_beta   90.00
_cell.angle_gamma   90.00
#
_symmetry.space_group_name_H-M   'P 1'
#
loop_
_entity.id
_entity.type
_entity.pdbx_description
1 polymer ?
#
loop_
_entity_poly.entity_id
_entity_poly.type
_entity_poly.pdbx_seq_one_letter_code
_entity_poly.pdbx_strand_id
1 'polypeptide(L)'
;MHFWASRPESLDPDFDPSYQWIMSEKKYIAVAGNIGAGKSTLVDFLCRNYEIQPFFEPNEANPYLADFYKDMKTWSFHSQVFFLSHKFRIHQDLDETPGTVVQDRTIYEDAEIFATALYKSRKIKKRDWQTYWELYSTICRSLRPPDLLIYLRCPMRCLRKRIALRGRQMEKDIPLSYLKGLQTLYDDWIERYTFSEVVTIDTEKMDYLSDLVHRIDFMKKIEKHL
;
A
#
# COMPACT_ATOMS: atom_id res chain seq x y z
N MET A 1 -2.63 -21.25 37.15
CA MET A 1 -3.79 -22.11 36.88
C MET A 1 -3.91 -22.18 35.36
N HIS A 2 -3.61 -23.34 34.81
CA HIS A 2 -3.62 -23.63 33.38
C HIS A 2 -5.07 -23.95 32.95
N PHE A 3 -5.56 -23.25 31.91
CA PHE A 3 -6.71 -23.73 31.14
C PHE A 3 -6.23 -24.06 29.75
N TRP A 4 -5.94 -25.34 29.52
CA TRP A 4 -5.89 -25.92 28.17
C TRP A 4 -7.28 -26.42 27.84
N ALA A 5 -7.93 -25.80 26.85
CA ALA A 5 -9.16 -26.33 26.28
C ALA A 5 -8.81 -27.45 25.31
N SER A 6 -9.41 -28.62 25.55
CA SER A 6 -9.34 -29.88 24.83
C SER A 6 -9.72 -29.72 23.35
N ARG A 7 -8.95 -30.39 22.48
CA ARG A 7 -9.32 -30.67 21.09
C ARG A 7 -10.69 -31.36 21.01
N PRO A 8 -11.56 -30.99 20.08
CA PRO A 8 -12.68 -31.84 19.72
C PRO A 8 -12.16 -33.03 18.89
N GLU A 9 -12.26 -34.24 19.45
CA GLU A 9 -12.25 -35.48 18.70
C GLU A 9 -13.63 -35.64 18.05
N SER A 10 -13.67 -35.54 16.74
CA SER A 10 -14.47 -36.38 15.80
C SER A 10 -14.40 -35.68 14.43
N LEU A 11 -13.61 -36.27 13.54
CA LEU A 11 -13.68 -36.00 12.10
C LEU A 11 -15.06 -36.45 11.64
N ASP A 12 -15.78 -35.52 10.99
CA ASP A 12 -17.01 -35.80 10.28
C ASP A 12 -16.73 -36.90 9.22
N PRO A 13 -17.44 -38.03 9.23
CA PRO A 13 -17.21 -39.11 8.27
C PRO A 13 -17.52 -38.72 6.83
N ASP A 14 -18.16 -37.60 6.58
CA ASP A 14 -18.45 -37.04 5.24
C ASP A 14 -17.45 -35.97 4.78
N PHE A 15 -16.30 -35.86 5.44
CA PHE A 15 -15.24 -34.94 5.05
C PHE A 15 -14.59 -35.37 3.75
N ASP A 16 -14.96 -34.70 2.63
CA ASP A 16 -14.36 -34.91 1.31
C ASP A 16 -12.97 -34.20 1.27
N PRO A 17 -11.86 -34.96 1.14
CA PRO A 17 -10.53 -34.37 1.01
C PRO A 17 -10.37 -33.45 -0.20
N SER A 18 -11.26 -33.48 -1.19
CA SER A 18 -11.24 -32.57 -2.35
C SER A 18 -11.59 -31.12 -1.97
N TYR A 19 -12.28 -30.90 -0.84
CA TYR A 19 -12.54 -29.55 -0.30
C TYR A 19 -11.30 -28.89 0.33
N GLN A 20 -10.24 -29.63 0.59
CA GLN A 20 -8.99 -29.09 1.15
C GLN A 20 -8.23 -28.17 0.15
N TRP A 21 -8.60 -28.19 -1.15
CA TRP A 21 -8.01 -27.34 -2.19
C TRP A 21 -8.66 -25.95 -2.30
N ILE A 22 -9.71 -25.67 -1.54
CA ILE A 22 -10.50 -24.41 -1.65
C ILE A 22 -10.11 -23.39 -0.58
N MET A 23 -9.34 -23.75 0.42
CA MET A 23 -8.74 -22.76 1.34
C MET A 23 -7.37 -22.33 0.80
N SER A 24 -7.37 -21.52 -0.26
CA SER A 24 -6.23 -20.70 -0.61
C SER A 24 -5.82 -19.96 0.67
N GLU A 25 -4.58 -20.17 1.13
CA GLU A 25 -4.06 -19.41 2.27
C GLU A 25 -4.31 -17.93 2.00
N LYS A 26 -5.03 -17.28 2.93
CA LYS A 26 -5.34 -15.87 2.81
C LYS A 26 -4.04 -15.08 2.76
N LYS A 27 -3.75 -14.45 1.61
CA LYS A 27 -2.55 -13.62 1.41
C LYS A 27 -2.90 -12.15 1.27
N TYR A 28 -2.12 -11.31 1.90
CA TYR A 28 -2.20 -9.87 1.78
C TYR A 28 -0.95 -9.33 1.08
N ILE A 29 -1.13 -8.80 -0.14
CA ILE A 29 -0.09 -8.19 -0.95
C ILE A 29 -0.24 -6.67 -0.89
N ALA A 30 0.84 -5.97 -0.60
CA ALA A 30 0.87 -4.51 -0.65
C ALA A 30 1.70 -4.01 -1.84
N VAL A 31 1.21 -2.99 -2.53
CA VAL A 31 1.93 -2.32 -3.61
C VAL A 31 2.32 -0.92 -3.16
N ALA A 32 3.62 -0.71 -2.96
CA ALA A 32 4.22 0.53 -2.50
C ALA A 32 4.91 1.30 -3.63
N GLY A 33 5.02 2.61 -3.46
CA GLY A 33 5.75 3.48 -4.40
C GLY A 33 5.20 4.90 -4.47
N ASN A 34 6.04 5.80 -4.96
CA ASN A 34 5.78 7.22 -5.02
C ASN A 34 4.55 7.57 -5.89
N ILE A 35 4.07 8.80 -5.82
CA ILE A 35 3.00 9.33 -6.69
C ILE A 35 3.44 9.17 -8.15
N GLY A 36 2.59 8.53 -8.97
CA GLY A 36 2.90 8.26 -10.39
C GLY A 36 3.78 7.04 -10.65
N ALA A 37 4.15 6.23 -9.64
CA ALA A 37 4.97 5.03 -9.83
C ALA A 37 4.26 3.91 -10.64
N GLY A 38 2.91 3.92 -10.72
CA GLY A 38 2.14 2.93 -11.47
C GLY A 38 1.46 1.88 -10.60
N LYS A 39 1.27 2.13 -9.30
CA LYS A 39 0.68 1.19 -8.34
C LYS A 39 -0.69 0.68 -8.78
N SER A 40 -1.65 1.57 -9.02
CA SER A 40 -3.01 1.17 -9.42
C SER A 40 -3.01 0.36 -10.73
N THR A 41 -2.13 0.69 -11.68
CA THR A 41 -1.93 -0.08 -12.90
C THR A 41 -1.43 -1.50 -12.62
N LEU A 42 -0.52 -1.64 -11.65
CA LEU A 42 -0.05 -2.96 -11.23
C LEU A 42 -1.15 -3.76 -10.53
N VAL A 43 -1.92 -3.11 -9.64
CA VAL A 43 -3.07 -3.76 -8.99
C VAL A 43 -4.07 -4.27 -10.02
N ASP A 44 -4.45 -3.43 -11.01
CA ASP A 44 -5.32 -3.85 -12.12
C ASP A 44 -4.73 -5.01 -12.92
N PHE A 45 -3.42 -4.99 -13.17
CA PHE A 45 -2.73 -6.07 -13.87
C PHE A 45 -2.79 -7.40 -13.08
N LEU A 46 -2.54 -7.37 -11.78
CA LEU A 46 -2.60 -8.54 -10.91
C LEU A 46 -4.01 -9.14 -10.89
N CYS A 47 -5.03 -8.31 -10.72
CA CYS A 47 -6.43 -8.76 -10.68
C CYS A 47 -6.93 -9.34 -12.03
N ARG A 48 -6.34 -8.94 -13.16
CA ARG A 48 -6.68 -9.50 -14.47
C ARG A 48 -6.03 -10.87 -14.76
N ASN A 49 -4.93 -11.19 -14.08
CA ASN A 49 -4.15 -12.40 -14.34
C ASN A 49 -4.29 -13.44 -13.23
N TYR A 50 -4.75 -13.03 -12.05
CA TYR A 50 -4.90 -13.88 -10.87
C TYR A 50 -6.23 -13.59 -10.16
N GLU A 51 -6.72 -14.54 -9.39
CA GLU A 51 -7.91 -14.38 -8.56
C GLU A 51 -7.59 -13.60 -7.27
N ILE A 52 -7.40 -12.28 -7.40
CA ILE A 52 -6.98 -11.36 -6.35
C ILE A 52 -7.98 -10.23 -6.22
N GLN A 53 -8.40 -9.89 -4.99
CA GLN A 53 -9.31 -8.79 -4.70
C GLN A 53 -8.55 -7.47 -4.48
N PRO A 54 -8.87 -6.38 -5.21
CA PRO A 54 -8.18 -5.10 -5.08
C PRO A 54 -8.74 -4.19 -3.99
N PHE A 55 -7.84 -3.49 -3.28
CA PHE A 55 -8.15 -2.39 -2.38
C PHE A 55 -7.40 -1.14 -2.82
N PHE A 56 -8.11 -0.20 -3.43
CA PHE A 56 -7.51 1.02 -3.97
C PHE A 56 -7.41 2.14 -2.94
N GLU A 57 -6.48 3.07 -3.20
CA GLU A 57 -6.32 4.27 -2.39
C GLU A 57 -7.52 5.22 -2.54
N PRO A 58 -8.14 5.70 -1.43
CA PRO A 58 -9.35 6.52 -1.47
C PRO A 58 -9.08 8.00 -1.79
N ASN A 59 -8.31 8.28 -2.84
CA ASN A 59 -7.91 9.65 -3.20
C ASN A 59 -9.10 10.58 -3.46
N GLU A 60 -10.12 10.09 -4.18
CA GLU A 60 -11.28 10.90 -4.56
C GLU A 60 -12.24 11.15 -3.39
N ALA A 61 -12.19 10.30 -2.37
CA ALA A 61 -13.01 10.44 -1.17
C ALA A 61 -12.44 11.46 -0.16
N ASN A 62 -11.17 11.88 -0.31
CA ASN A 62 -10.57 12.81 0.63
C ASN A 62 -11.02 14.26 0.37
N PRO A 63 -11.90 14.84 1.23
CA PRO A 63 -12.44 16.18 1.03
C PRO A 63 -11.38 17.29 1.15
N TYR A 64 -10.24 16.99 1.78
CA TYR A 64 -9.16 17.95 1.99
C TYR A 64 -8.10 17.92 0.88
N LEU A 65 -8.12 16.93 -0.04
CA LEU A 65 -6.98 16.69 -0.94
C LEU A 65 -6.74 17.83 -1.91
N ALA A 66 -7.79 18.43 -2.47
CA ALA A 66 -7.66 19.57 -3.37
C ALA A 66 -7.12 20.81 -2.67
N ASP A 67 -7.57 21.09 -1.45
CA ASP A 67 -7.11 22.22 -0.66
C ASP A 67 -5.70 21.97 -0.07
N PHE A 68 -5.39 20.73 0.26
CA PHE A 68 -4.04 20.32 0.67
C PHE A 68 -2.99 20.67 -0.39
N TYR A 69 -3.23 20.40 -1.67
CA TYR A 69 -2.25 20.76 -2.71
C TYR A 69 -2.13 22.27 -2.92
N LYS A 70 -3.17 23.05 -2.65
CA LYS A 70 -3.13 24.52 -2.69
C LYS A 70 -2.40 25.13 -1.47
N ASP A 71 -2.69 24.63 -0.29
CA ASP A 71 -2.09 25.06 0.98
C ASP A 71 -1.78 23.88 1.91
N MET A 72 -0.62 23.27 1.66
CA MET A 72 -0.15 22.14 2.47
C MET A 72 0.02 22.48 3.94
N LYS A 73 0.31 23.76 4.28
CA LYS A 73 0.55 24.14 5.68
C LYS A 73 -0.72 24.07 6.51
N THR A 74 -1.83 24.47 5.95
CA THR A 74 -3.13 24.46 6.62
C THR A 74 -3.74 23.05 6.63
N TRP A 75 -3.67 22.31 5.52
CA TRP A 75 -4.47 21.12 5.31
C TRP A 75 -3.73 19.78 5.50
N SER A 76 -2.40 19.81 5.73
CA SER A 76 -1.62 18.56 5.89
C SER A 76 -2.16 17.65 6.97
N PHE A 77 -2.38 18.16 8.18
CA PHE A 77 -2.83 17.33 9.30
C PHE A 77 -4.21 16.71 9.03
N HIS A 78 -5.15 17.52 8.55
CA HIS A 78 -6.51 17.07 8.24
C HIS A 78 -6.53 15.97 7.16
N SER A 79 -5.79 16.19 6.08
CA SER A 79 -5.66 15.22 4.99
C SER A 79 -5.01 13.91 5.45
N GLN A 80 -3.98 13.97 6.29
CA GLN A 80 -3.30 12.78 6.80
C GLN A 80 -4.15 11.99 7.81
N VAL A 81 -4.91 12.66 8.68
CA VAL A 81 -5.86 11.99 9.58
C VAL A 81 -6.99 11.32 8.79
N PHE A 82 -7.47 11.95 7.71
CA PHE A 82 -8.45 11.34 6.82
C PHE A 82 -7.90 10.04 6.22
N PHE A 83 -6.71 10.08 5.60
CA PHE A 83 -6.09 8.88 5.02
C PHE A 83 -5.88 7.80 6.07
N LEU A 84 -5.36 8.14 7.25
CA LEU A 84 -5.15 7.18 8.34
C LEU A 84 -6.46 6.46 8.73
N SER A 85 -7.55 7.20 8.89
CA SER A 85 -8.87 6.65 9.24
C SER A 85 -9.42 5.75 8.13
N HIS A 86 -9.32 6.17 6.87
CA HIS A 86 -9.79 5.37 5.73
C HIS A 86 -8.96 4.12 5.50
N LYS A 87 -7.63 4.21 5.63
CA LYS A 87 -6.73 3.06 5.49
C LYS A 87 -6.95 2.04 6.60
N PHE A 88 -7.28 2.49 7.80
CA PHE A 88 -7.65 1.58 8.88
C PHE A 88 -8.91 0.77 8.54
N ARG A 89 -9.97 1.43 8.03
CA ARG A 89 -11.18 0.74 7.55
C ARG A 89 -10.87 -0.25 6.43
N ILE A 90 -10.14 0.21 5.41
CA ILE A 90 -9.72 -0.66 4.30
C ILE A 90 -8.97 -1.88 4.84
N HIS A 91 -8.14 -1.71 5.86
CA HIS A 91 -7.41 -2.82 6.47
C HIS A 91 -8.34 -3.82 7.17
N GLN A 92 -9.37 -3.34 7.86
CA GLN A 92 -10.39 -4.21 8.43
C GLN A 92 -11.15 -4.98 7.34
N ASP A 93 -11.58 -4.29 6.28
CA ASP A 93 -12.29 -4.91 5.16
C ASP A 93 -11.42 -5.97 4.46
N LEU A 94 -10.13 -5.70 4.23
CA LEU A 94 -9.22 -6.67 3.62
C LEU A 94 -8.95 -7.88 4.54
N ASP A 95 -8.96 -7.68 5.86
CA ASP A 95 -8.82 -8.77 6.83
C ASP A 95 -10.07 -9.67 6.91
N GLU A 96 -11.23 -9.17 6.55
CA GLU A 96 -12.48 -9.94 6.47
C GLU A 96 -12.66 -10.61 5.08
N THR A 97 -11.98 -10.12 4.05
CA THR A 97 -12.10 -10.62 2.68
C THR A 97 -11.41 -11.98 2.54
N PRO A 98 -12.08 -13.03 2.03
CA PRO A 98 -11.47 -14.33 1.80
C PRO A 98 -10.52 -14.33 0.60
N GLY A 99 -9.54 -15.24 0.60
CA GLY A 99 -8.58 -15.42 -0.49
C GLY A 99 -7.48 -14.35 -0.51
N THR A 100 -6.83 -14.21 -1.66
CA THR A 100 -5.73 -13.25 -1.83
C THR A 100 -6.25 -11.84 -2.09
N VAL A 101 -5.70 -10.87 -1.37
CA VAL A 101 -6.03 -9.45 -1.52
C VAL A 101 -4.79 -8.63 -1.90
N VAL A 102 -4.99 -7.56 -2.65
CA VAL A 102 -3.91 -6.61 -2.99
C VAL A 102 -4.33 -5.18 -2.67
N GLN A 103 -3.47 -4.44 -1.97
CA GLN A 103 -3.72 -3.05 -1.57
C GLN A 103 -2.79 -2.08 -2.30
N ASP A 104 -3.38 -1.03 -2.90
CA ASP A 104 -2.66 0.14 -3.43
C ASP A 104 -2.34 1.09 -2.28
N ARG A 105 -1.10 1.12 -1.85
CA ARG A 105 -0.55 1.90 -0.74
C ARG A 105 -1.14 1.54 0.62
N THR A 106 -0.26 1.25 1.55
CA THR A 106 -0.59 0.84 2.92
C THR A 106 -0.71 2.04 3.88
N ILE A 107 -1.29 1.79 5.05
CA ILE A 107 -1.30 2.73 6.17
C ILE A 107 0.13 3.07 6.66
N TYR A 108 1.08 2.14 6.51
CA TYR A 108 2.49 2.34 6.87
C TYR A 108 3.13 3.43 6.01
N GLU A 109 2.86 3.44 4.68
CA GLU A 109 3.35 4.47 3.76
C GLU A 109 2.76 5.84 4.09
N ASP A 110 1.47 5.91 4.43
CA ASP A 110 0.82 7.18 4.78
C ASP A 110 1.51 7.85 5.97
N ALA A 111 1.87 7.08 6.99
CA ALA A 111 2.52 7.62 8.18
C ALA A 111 4.04 7.83 7.98
N GLU A 112 4.75 6.78 7.56
CA GLU A 112 6.22 6.80 7.53
C GLU A 112 6.81 7.56 6.36
N ILE A 113 6.03 7.75 5.28
CA ILE A 113 6.46 8.49 4.10
C ILE A 113 5.76 9.85 4.04
N PHE A 114 4.43 9.86 3.86
CA PHE A 114 3.68 11.09 3.55
C PHE A 114 3.59 12.04 4.74
N ALA A 115 3.08 11.59 5.88
CA ALA A 115 2.98 12.42 7.07
C ALA A 115 4.37 12.82 7.59
N THR A 116 5.37 11.91 7.52
CA THR A 116 6.76 12.19 7.88
C THR A 116 7.37 13.27 6.97
N ALA A 117 7.14 13.23 5.65
CA ALA A 117 7.59 14.28 4.72
C ALA A 117 7.02 15.64 5.08
N LEU A 118 5.74 15.69 5.42
CA LEU A 118 5.04 16.91 5.80
C LEU A 118 5.52 17.45 7.14
N TYR A 119 5.82 16.60 8.09
CA TYR A 119 6.43 17.00 9.36
C TYR A 119 7.87 17.53 9.17
N LYS A 120 8.73 16.78 8.44
CA LYS A 120 10.11 17.20 8.15
C LYS A 120 10.16 18.54 7.38
N SER A 121 9.21 18.79 6.49
CA SER A 121 9.06 20.06 5.75
C SER A 121 8.31 21.15 6.52
N ARG A 122 8.03 20.97 7.81
CA ARG A 122 7.32 21.91 8.70
C ARG A 122 5.91 22.28 8.24
N LYS A 123 5.25 21.38 7.50
CA LYS A 123 3.84 21.52 7.13
C LYS A 123 2.91 21.03 8.24
N ILE A 124 3.34 20.02 9.01
CA ILE A 124 2.68 19.58 10.24
C ILE A 124 3.47 20.10 11.43
N LYS A 125 2.79 20.70 12.43
CA LYS A 125 3.41 21.19 13.66
C LYS A 125 3.79 20.03 14.58
N LYS A 126 4.77 20.24 15.45
CA LYS A 126 5.26 19.21 16.38
C LYS A 126 4.16 18.58 17.22
N ARG A 127 3.24 19.39 17.78
CA ARG A 127 2.11 18.90 18.59
C ARG A 127 1.19 17.99 17.76
N ASP A 128 0.80 18.44 16.57
CA ASP A 128 -0.12 17.71 15.68
C ASP A 128 0.54 16.43 15.16
N TRP A 129 1.86 16.46 14.90
CA TRP A 129 2.66 15.29 14.57
C TRP A 129 2.68 14.25 15.69
N GLN A 130 2.87 14.67 16.94
CA GLN A 130 2.87 13.77 18.10
C GLN A 130 1.52 13.05 18.23
N THR A 131 0.41 13.79 18.11
CA THR A 131 -0.95 13.22 18.14
C THR A 131 -1.19 12.24 16.99
N TYR A 132 -0.77 12.61 15.77
CA TYR A 132 -0.89 11.73 14.60
C TYR A 132 -0.11 10.44 14.77
N TRP A 133 1.15 10.55 15.24
CA TRP A 133 2.04 9.40 15.43
C TRP A 133 1.56 8.45 16.52
N GLU A 134 1.02 8.99 17.61
CA GLU A 134 0.41 8.20 18.67
C GLU A 134 -0.81 7.43 18.16
N LEU A 135 -1.70 8.09 17.40
CA LEU A 135 -2.86 7.46 16.78
C LEU A 135 -2.43 6.34 15.81
N TYR A 136 -1.49 6.62 14.90
CA TYR A 136 -0.93 5.65 13.99
C TYR A 136 -0.34 4.44 14.72
N SER A 137 0.51 4.68 15.71
CA SER A 137 1.16 3.62 16.50
C SER A 137 0.17 2.75 17.26
N THR A 138 -0.94 3.35 17.75
CA THR A 138 -2.01 2.62 18.43
C THR A 138 -2.77 1.73 17.45
N ILE A 139 -3.13 2.25 16.28
CA ILE A 139 -3.80 1.50 15.22
C ILE A 139 -2.94 0.31 14.75
N CYS A 140 -1.66 0.53 14.49
CA CYS A 140 -0.76 -0.50 13.97
C CYS A 140 -0.62 -1.74 14.87
N ARG A 141 -0.88 -1.61 16.18
CA ARG A 141 -0.86 -2.77 17.10
C ARG A 141 -1.94 -3.81 16.80
N SER A 142 -3.00 -3.41 16.14
CA SER A 142 -4.14 -4.27 15.78
C SER A 142 -4.13 -4.70 14.31
N LEU A 143 -3.14 -4.29 13.52
CA LEU A 143 -3.10 -4.58 12.09
C LEU A 143 -2.13 -5.72 11.77
N ARG A 144 -2.56 -6.59 10.87
CA ARG A 144 -1.71 -7.60 10.25
C ARG A 144 -0.82 -6.92 9.20
N PRO A 145 0.51 -7.13 9.20
CA PRO A 145 1.36 -6.66 8.12
C PRO A 145 1.09 -7.43 6.82
N PRO A 146 1.45 -6.88 5.64
CA PRO A 146 1.35 -7.63 4.39
C PRO A 146 2.29 -8.84 4.39
N ASP A 147 1.90 -9.90 3.67
CA ASP A 147 2.73 -11.09 3.47
C ASP A 147 3.80 -10.84 2.40
N LEU A 148 3.51 -9.90 1.48
CA LEU A 148 4.45 -9.45 0.44
C LEU A 148 4.31 -7.95 0.21
N LEU A 149 5.44 -7.24 0.14
CA LEU A 149 5.50 -5.85 -0.32
C LEU A 149 6.12 -5.76 -1.70
N ILE A 150 5.38 -5.28 -2.70
CA ILE A 150 5.90 -4.98 -4.04
C ILE A 150 6.23 -3.49 -4.12
N TYR A 151 7.51 -3.15 -4.11
CA TYR A 151 7.96 -1.77 -4.21
C TYR A 151 8.23 -1.36 -5.66
N LEU A 152 7.49 -0.38 -6.15
CA LEU A 152 7.68 0.20 -7.48
C LEU A 152 8.69 1.35 -7.43
N ARG A 153 9.95 1.04 -7.74
CA ARG A 153 10.99 2.05 -7.88
C ARG A 153 10.89 2.72 -9.25
N CYS A 154 10.69 4.03 -9.24
CA CYS A 154 10.50 4.80 -10.47
C CYS A 154 11.33 6.08 -10.42
N PRO A 155 12.20 6.35 -11.42
CA PRO A 155 12.97 7.58 -11.49
C PRO A 155 12.09 8.84 -11.59
N MET A 156 12.56 9.94 -11.04
CA MET A 156 11.81 11.21 -10.97
C MET A 156 11.30 11.69 -12.34
N ARG A 157 12.09 11.47 -13.42
CA ARG A 157 11.69 11.82 -14.80
C ARG A 157 10.42 11.06 -15.23
N CYS A 158 10.34 9.77 -14.89
CA CYS A 158 9.21 8.91 -15.22
C CYS A 158 7.98 9.26 -14.37
N LEU A 159 8.16 9.51 -13.07
CA LEU A 159 7.08 9.96 -12.19
C LEU A 159 6.40 11.22 -12.73
N ARG A 160 7.19 12.25 -13.06
CA ARG A 160 6.67 13.50 -13.62
C ARG A 160 5.90 13.30 -14.94
N LYS A 161 6.48 12.48 -15.86
CA LYS A 161 5.81 12.17 -17.13
C LYS A 161 4.46 11.47 -16.89
N ARG A 162 4.42 10.49 -15.99
CA ARG A 162 3.19 9.73 -15.68
C ARG A 162 2.14 10.57 -14.97
N ILE A 163 2.56 11.44 -14.02
CA ILE A 163 1.64 12.40 -13.36
C ILE A 163 1.03 13.34 -14.39
N ALA A 164 1.84 13.91 -15.30
CA ALA A 164 1.35 14.79 -16.35
C ALA A 164 0.39 14.07 -17.31
N LEU A 165 0.69 12.84 -17.74
CA LEU A 165 -0.17 12.03 -18.60
C LEU A 165 -1.52 11.67 -17.96
N ARG A 166 -1.51 11.37 -16.65
CA ARG A 166 -2.73 11.07 -15.89
C ARG A 166 -3.66 12.26 -15.78
N GLY A 167 -3.13 13.48 -15.79
CA GLY A 167 -3.89 14.71 -15.95
C GLY A 167 -4.84 15.07 -14.80
N ARG A 168 -4.69 14.50 -13.61
CA ARG A 168 -5.49 14.87 -12.43
C ARG A 168 -5.22 16.34 -12.08
N GLN A 169 -6.28 17.17 -12.07
CA GLN A 169 -6.18 18.62 -11.84
C GLN A 169 -5.46 18.94 -10.52
N MET A 170 -5.79 18.22 -9.44
CA MET A 170 -5.22 18.41 -8.12
C MET A 170 -3.73 18.10 -8.03
N GLU A 171 -3.17 17.34 -8.99
CA GLU A 171 -1.77 16.90 -8.99
C GLU A 171 -0.86 17.80 -9.84
N LYS A 172 -1.43 18.73 -10.61
CA LYS A 172 -0.66 19.62 -11.50
C LYS A 172 0.34 20.48 -10.74
N ASP A 173 0.00 20.87 -9.52
CA ASP A 173 0.78 21.78 -8.68
C ASP A 173 1.62 21.09 -7.63
N ILE A 174 1.81 19.75 -7.73
CA ILE A 174 2.67 19.02 -6.80
C ILE A 174 4.11 19.54 -6.89
N PRO A 175 4.68 20.11 -5.81
CA PRO A 175 6.04 20.62 -5.85
C PRO A 175 7.06 19.50 -6.12
N LEU A 176 8.01 19.75 -7.00
CA LEU A 176 9.08 18.79 -7.29
C LEU A 176 9.90 18.44 -6.04
N SER A 177 10.11 19.40 -5.15
CA SER A 177 10.78 19.20 -3.86
C SER A 177 10.03 18.19 -2.97
N TYR A 178 8.69 18.21 -3.01
CA TYR A 178 7.87 17.25 -2.28
C TYR A 178 8.03 15.84 -2.85
N LEU A 179 7.92 15.66 -4.17
CA LEU A 179 8.14 14.35 -4.81
C LEU A 179 9.53 13.78 -4.54
N LYS A 180 10.58 14.65 -4.56
CA LYS A 180 11.94 14.24 -4.21
C LYS A 180 12.07 13.83 -2.74
N GLY A 181 11.45 14.60 -1.84
CA GLY A 181 11.41 14.27 -0.40
C GLY A 181 10.72 12.92 -0.13
N LEU A 182 9.61 12.64 -0.82
CA LEU A 182 8.95 11.34 -0.74
C LEU A 182 9.87 10.22 -1.25
N GLN A 183 10.58 10.43 -2.38
CA GLN A 183 11.48 9.41 -2.93
C GLN A 183 12.58 9.03 -1.95
N THR A 184 13.23 10.01 -1.33
CA THR A 184 14.25 9.75 -0.29
C THR A 184 13.68 8.96 0.87
N LEU A 185 12.47 9.30 1.33
CA LEU A 185 11.83 8.55 2.42
C LEU A 185 11.43 7.12 2.02
N TYR A 186 11.03 6.90 0.76
CA TYR A 186 10.79 5.54 0.26
C TYR A 186 12.07 4.71 0.25
N ASP A 187 13.18 5.28 -0.25
CA ASP A 187 14.47 4.60 -0.31
C ASP A 187 14.93 4.20 1.11
N ASP A 188 14.90 5.15 2.06
CA ASP A 188 15.21 4.91 3.48
C ASP A 188 14.26 3.89 4.15
N TRP A 189 12.98 3.92 3.80
CA TRP A 189 11.97 3.04 4.39
C TRP A 189 12.14 1.60 3.91
N ILE A 190 12.36 1.38 2.63
CA ILE A 190 12.55 0.06 2.05
C ILE A 190 13.81 -0.62 2.59
N GLU A 191 14.91 0.13 2.82
CA GLU A 191 16.14 -0.40 3.41
C GLU A 191 15.94 -0.95 4.83
N ARG A 192 15.02 -0.36 5.60
CA ARG A 192 14.74 -0.78 6.99
C ARG A 192 13.45 -1.59 7.15
N TYR A 193 12.75 -1.90 6.06
CA TYR A 193 11.49 -2.63 6.10
C TYR A 193 11.72 -4.10 6.46
N THR A 194 11.03 -4.57 7.51
CA THR A 194 11.23 -5.93 8.07
C THR A 194 9.93 -6.69 8.29
N PHE A 195 8.78 -6.14 7.89
CA PHE A 195 7.48 -6.78 8.17
C PHE A 195 7.21 -7.99 7.26
N SER A 196 7.75 -7.98 6.03
CA SER A 196 7.59 -9.06 5.06
C SER A 196 8.69 -9.03 4.01
N GLU A 197 8.72 -10.00 3.10
CA GLU A 197 9.59 -9.97 1.93
C GLU A 197 9.26 -8.77 1.04
N VAL A 198 10.30 -8.14 0.44
CA VAL A 198 10.16 -7.01 -0.47
C VAL A 198 10.61 -7.40 -1.87
N VAL A 199 9.69 -7.31 -2.84
CA VAL A 199 10.03 -7.44 -4.26
C VAL A 199 10.11 -6.06 -4.89
N THR A 200 11.33 -5.61 -5.23
CA THR A 200 11.53 -4.32 -5.89
C THR A 200 11.43 -4.46 -7.41
N ILE A 201 10.58 -3.64 -8.03
CA ILE A 201 10.38 -3.55 -9.47
C ILE A 201 10.85 -2.19 -9.98
N ASP A 202 11.85 -2.17 -10.85
CA ASP A 202 12.29 -0.96 -11.55
C ASP A 202 11.35 -0.69 -12.73
N THR A 203 10.40 0.22 -12.53
CA THR A 203 9.33 0.47 -13.49
C THR A 203 9.75 1.30 -14.71
N GLU A 204 11.01 1.74 -14.78
CA GLU A 204 11.58 2.32 -15.99
C GLU A 204 12.11 1.23 -16.93
N LYS A 205 12.69 0.18 -16.36
CA LYS A 205 13.34 -0.91 -17.10
C LYS A 205 12.39 -2.06 -17.42
N MET A 206 11.26 -2.14 -16.72
CA MET A 206 10.32 -3.26 -16.83
C MET A 206 8.95 -2.78 -17.31
N ASP A 207 8.62 -3.05 -18.56
CA ASP A 207 7.31 -2.83 -19.17
C ASP A 207 6.52 -4.14 -19.20
N TYR A 208 5.93 -4.52 -18.07
CA TYR A 208 5.11 -5.73 -17.93
C TYR A 208 3.72 -5.60 -18.59
N LEU A 209 3.35 -4.42 -19.10
CA LEU A 209 2.05 -4.20 -19.74
C LEU A 209 2.10 -4.53 -21.22
N SER A 210 3.11 -4.08 -21.95
CA SER A 210 3.19 -4.20 -23.40
C SER A 210 4.31 -5.15 -23.88
N ASP A 211 5.30 -5.44 -23.06
CA ASP A 211 6.41 -6.34 -23.40
C ASP A 211 6.18 -7.74 -22.77
N LEU A 212 6.06 -8.75 -23.62
CA LEU A 212 5.77 -10.13 -23.19
C LEU A 212 6.91 -10.73 -22.34
N VAL A 213 8.16 -10.43 -22.65
CA VAL A 213 9.33 -10.95 -21.90
C VAL A 213 9.35 -10.33 -20.50
N HIS A 214 9.17 -9.01 -20.42
CA HIS A 214 9.07 -8.31 -19.14
C HIS A 214 7.87 -8.78 -18.30
N ARG A 215 6.76 -9.12 -18.96
CA ARG A 215 5.58 -9.70 -18.29
C ARG A 215 5.91 -11.05 -17.67
N ILE A 216 6.51 -11.96 -18.43
CA ILE A 216 6.91 -13.30 -17.95
C ILE A 216 7.89 -13.17 -16.78
N ASP A 217 8.90 -12.31 -16.92
CA ASP A 217 9.89 -12.09 -15.86
C ASP A 217 9.29 -11.50 -14.59
N PHE A 218 8.31 -10.59 -14.74
CA PHE A 218 7.58 -10.05 -13.63
C PHE A 218 6.73 -11.14 -12.94
N MET A 219 5.95 -11.90 -13.71
CA MET A 219 5.09 -12.97 -13.17
C MET A 219 5.91 -14.01 -12.40
N LYS A 220 7.02 -14.50 -12.95
CA LYS A 220 7.95 -15.42 -12.27
C LYS A 220 8.45 -14.88 -10.91
N LYS A 221 8.64 -13.57 -10.77
CA LYS A 221 9.10 -12.97 -9.51
C LYS A 221 8.03 -12.98 -8.44
N ILE A 222 6.77 -12.87 -8.81
CA ILE A 222 5.66 -12.77 -7.84
C ILE A 222 4.93 -14.09 -7.61
N GLU A 223 4.89 -15.00 -8.60
CA GLU A 223 4.16 -16.29 -8.53
C GLU A 223 4.57 -17.15 -7.32
N LYS A 224 5.85 -17.10 -6.94
CA LYS A 224 6.31 -17.83 -5.75
C LYS A 224 5.72 -17.30 -4.43
N HIS A 225 5.03 -16.15 -4.47
CA HIS A 225 4.42 -15.50 -3.31
C HIS A 225 2.88 -15.50 -3.39
N LEU A 226 2.30 -15.87 -4.53
CA LEU A 226 0.86 -16.04 -4.75
C LEU A 226 0.43 -17.45 -4.38
#